data_44cb9bce1ea3dc6de23c13f8ae515886
#
_entry.id   44cb9bce1ea3dc6de23c13f8ae515886
#
_cell.length_a   1.000
_cell.length_b   1.000
_cell.length_c   1.000
_cell.angle_alpha   90.00
_cell.angle_beta   90.00
_cell.angle_gamma   90.00
#
_symmetry.space_group_name_H-M   'P 1'
#
loop_
_entity.id
_entity.type
_entity.pdbx_description
1 polymer ?
#
loop_
_entity_poly.entity_id
_entity_poly.type
_entity_poly.pdbx_seq_one_letter_code
_entity_poly.pdbx_strand_id
1 'polypeptide(L)'
;MIQATEDIGTQWLLDLCNGIVKEGCIAEDWKSSVILPIYKGKGDPMECGSYRGIKLLEYATKVVERIFEHRIRQQIEVGDMQFGFMKGKGTTDAIFTVRQMQETFRVKGKKLYFGFVDLEKAFDRVPREVIRWAMHKL
;
A
#
# COMPACT_ATOMS: atom_id res chain seq x y z
N MET A 1 -21.39 -3.07 0.33
CA MET A 1 -22.00 -1.77 -0.06
C MET A 1 -22.12 -1.63 -1.58
N ILE A 2 -21.08 -1.90 -2.38
CA ILE A 2 -21.19 -1.89 -3.86
C ILE A 2 -22.16 -2.97 -4.37
N GLN A 3 -22.27 -4.11 -3.73
CA GLN A 3 -23.25 -5.15 -4.04
C GLN A 3 -24.73 -4.72 -3.85
N ALA A 4 -24.96 -3.64 -3.13
CA ALA A 4 -26.32 -3.14 -2.85
C ALA A 4 -26.75 -1.98 -3.78
N THR A 5 -25.87 -1.52 -4.67
CA THR A 5 -26.16 -0.39 -5.56
C THR A 5 -26.69 -0.80 -6.93
N GLU A 6 -26.81 -2.11 -7.18
CA GLU A 6 -27.29 -2.67 -8.46
C GLU A 6 -26.57 -2.07 -9.70
N ASP A 7 -27.12 -2.26 -10.88
CA ASP A 7 -26.49 -1.83 -12.14
C ASP A 7 -26.30 -0.31 -12.25
N ILE A 8 -27.22 0.48 -11.69
CA ILE A 8 -27.15 1.95 -11.75
C ILE A 8 -25.93 2.50 -11.01
N GLY A 9 -25.65 2.00 -9.81
CA GLY A 9 -24.48 2.44 -9.04
C GLY A 9 -23.15 2.01 -9.70
N THR A 10 -23.13 0.83 -10.30
CA THR A 10 -21.98 0.35 -11.06
C THR A 10 -21.73 1.21 -12.29
N GLN A 11 -22.78 1.56 -13.05
CA GLN A 11 -22.66 2.43 -14.21
C GLN A 11 -22.16 3.83 -13.83
N TRP A 12 -22.71 4.41 -12.77
CA TRP A 12 -22.26 5.71 -12.25
C TRP A 12 -20.76 5.72 -11.89
N LEU A 13 -20.27 4.66 -11.23
CA LEU A 13 -18.85 4.50 -10.91
C LEU A 13 -17.98 4.36 -12.17
N LEU A 14 -18.45 3.63 -13.17
CA LEU A 14 -17.76 3.49 -14.45
C LEU A 14 -17.64 4.84 -15.17
N ASP A 15 -18.73 5.59 -15.25
CA ASP A 15 -18.77 6.91 -15.88
C ASP A 15 -17.84 7.89 -15.17
N LEU A 16 -17.82 7.86 -13.84
CA LEU A 16 -16.93 8.65 -13.02
C LEU A 16 -15.46 8.30 -13.28
N CYS A 17 -15.11 7.01 -13.27
CA CYS A 17 -13.74 6.56 -13.55
C CYS A 17 -13.30 6.93 -14.97
N ASN A 18 -14.18 6.76 -15.96
CA ASN A 18 -13.90 7.12 -17.35
C ASN A 18 -13.74 8.64 -17.52
N GLY A 19 -14.54 9.45 -16.81
CA GLY A 19 -14.39 10.89 -16.76
C GLY A 19 -13.03 11.32 -16.23
N ILE A 20 -12.61 10.75 -15.09
CA ILE A 20 -11.28 11.02 -14.50
C ILE A 20 -10.15 10.68 -15.47
N VAL A 21 -10.22 9.53 -16.14
CA VAL A 21 -9.19 9.12 -17.11
C VAL A 21 -9.18 10.03 -18.33
N LYS A 22 -10.35 10.43 -18.84
CA LYS A 22 -10.49 11.28 -20.02
C LYS A 22 -10.01 12.71 -19.76
N GLU A 23 -10.37 13.26 -18.61
CA GLU A 23 -10.06 14.63 -18.23
C GLU A 23 -8.69 14.79 -17.58
N GLY A 24 -8.08 13.69 -17.11
CA GLY A 24 -6.80 13.69 -16.42
C GLY A 24 -6.81 14.42 -15.08
N CYS A 25 -8.00 14.68 -14.51
CA CYS A 25 -8.16 15.37 -13.25
C CYS A 25 -9.18 14.67 -12.36
N ILE A 26 -9.02 14.84 -11.05
CA ILE A 26 -9.97 14.40 -10.02
C ILE A 26 -10.73 15.59 -9.46
N ALA A 27 -11.92 15.34 -8.93
CA ALA A 27 -12.72 16.38 -8.28
C ALA A 27 -11.94 17.07 -7.17
N GLU A 28 -12.14 18.39 -7.00
CA GLU A 28 -11.42 19.18 -5.98
C GLU A 28 -11.62 18.60 -4.57
N ASP A 29 -12.84 18.17 -4.24
CA ASP A 29 -13.17 17.59 -2.94
C ASP A 29 -12.36 16.32 -2.63
N TRP A 30 -11.89 15.62 -3.64
CA TRP A 30 -11.05 14.42 -3.48
C TRP A 30 -9.57 14.73 -3.27
N LYS A 31 -9.15 15.96 -3.53
CA LYS A 31 -7.78 16.40 -3.28
C LYS A 31 -7.51 16.65 -1.80
N SER A 32 -8.57 16.82 -1.01
CA SER A 32 -8.49 16.93 0.43
C SER A 32 -8.67 15.58 1.13
N SER A 33 -8.10 15.43 2.30
CA SER A 33 -8.25 14.25 3.13
C SER A 33 -8.25 14.63 4.61
N VAL A 34 -9.05 13.92 5.40
CA VAL A 34 -9.00 14.04 6.86
C VAL A 34 -7.88 13.13 7.38
N ILE A 35 -7.01 13.69 8.21
CA ILE A 35 -5.96 12.90 8.86
C ILE A 35 -6.39 12.62 10.30
N LEU A 36 -6.54 11.32 10.61
CA LEU A 36 -6.82 10.85 11.97
C LEU A 36 -5.50 10.45 12.63
N PRO A 37 -5.04 11.17 13.68
CA PRO A 37 -3.85 10.79 14.42
C PRO A 37 -4.17 9.62 15.38
N ILE A 38 -3.47 8.50 15.22
CA ILE A 38 -3.58 7.33 16.11
C ILE A 38 -2.30 7.21 16.92
N TYR A 39 -2.42 7.25 18.24
CA TYR A 39 -1.28 7.08 19.14
C TYR A 39 -0.63 5.70 18.98
N LYS A 40 0.69 5.64 18.90
CA LYS A 40 1.47 4.41 18.69
C LYS A 40 1.57 3.51 19.92
N GLY A 41 1.06 3.98 21.08
CA GLY A 41 1.21 3.27 22.37
C GLY A 41 2.59 3.41 23.00
N LYS A 42 3.47 4.27 22.46
CA LYS A 42 4.82 4.54 22.97
C LYS A 42 5.27 5.96 22.60
N GLY A 43 6.20 6.49 23.36
CA GLY A 43 6.68 7.88 23.23
C GLY A 43 5.80 8.87 23.99
N ASP A 44 6.22 10.14 23.99
CA ASP A 44 5.48 11.22 24.65
C ASP A 44 4.20 11.52 23.86
N PRO A 45 3.00 11.49 24.51
CA PRO A 45 1.75 11.85 23.87
C PRO A 45 1.68 13.30 23.36
N MET A 46 2.54 14.18 23.86
CA MET A 46 2.63 15.57 23.41
C MET A 46 3.48 15.74 22.14
N GLU A 47 4.17 14.70 21.70
CA GLU A 47 4.96 14.71 20.48
C GLU A 47 4.22 14.15 19.27
N CYS A 48 4.19 14.89 18.17
CA CYS A 48 3.59 14.44 16.90
C CYS A 48 4.21 13.12 16.39
N GLY A 49 5.49 12.88 16.66
CA GLY A 49 6.20 11.66 16.32
C GLY A 49 5.63 10.40 16.96
N SER A 50 4.88 10.55 18.07
CA SER A 50 4.22 9.45 18.78
C SER A 50 2.89 8.98 18.15
N TYR A 51 2.47 9.62 17.06
CA TYR A 51 1.22 9.30 16.35
C TYR A 51 1.45 8.78 14.95
N ARG A 52 0.50 7.98 14.46
CA ARG A 52 0.38 7.59 13.06
C ARG A 52 -0.74 8.42 12.44
N GLY A 53 -0.44 9.20 11.40
CA GLY A 53 -1.47 9.85 10.59
C GLY A 53 -2.15 8.87 9.66
N ILE A 54 -3.41 8.58 9.87
CA ILE A 54 -4.21 7.77 8.96
C ILE A 54 -5.04 8.70 8.11
N LYS A 55 -4.82 8.66 6.79
CA LYS A 55 -5.63 9.43 5.83
C LYS A 55 -6.96 8.73 5.59
N LEU A 56 -8.03 9.45 5.83
CA LEU A 56 -9.39 9.02 5.49
C LEU A 56 -9.73 9.63 4.13
N LEU A 57 -9.92 8.76 3.15
CA LEU A 57 -10.28 9.13 1.78
C LEU A 57 -11.76 8.83 1.54
N GLU A 58 -12.36 9.58 0.61
CA GLU A 58 -13.68 9.32 0.09
C GLU A 58 -13.81 7.91 -0.48
N TYR A 59 -15.00 7.32 -0.36
CA TYR A 59 -15.24 5.94 -0.81
C TYR A 59 -15.00 5.76 -2.31
N ALA A 60 -15.42 6.73 -3.11
CA ALA A 60 -15.22 6.70 -4.55
C ALA A 60 -13.73 6.71 -4.92
N THR A 61 -12.90 7.49 -4.22
CA THR A 61 -11.44 7.48 -4.39
C THR A 61 -10.86 6.09 -4.18
N LYS A 62 -11.33 5.36 -3.16
CA LYS A 62 -10.84 3.99 -2.88
C LYS A 62 -11.20 2.99 -4.00
N VAL A 63 -12.33 3.19 -4.68
CA VAL A 63 -12.71 2.36 -5.83
C VAL A 63 -11.76 2.63 -7.00
N VAL A 64 -11.52 3.92 -7.30
CA VAL A 64 -10.59 4.35 -8.35
C VAL A 64 -9.18 3.84 -8.07
N GLU A 65 -8.68 3.98 -6.85
CA GLU A 65 -7.37 3.45 -6.42
C GLU A 65 -7.26 1.94 -6.68
N ARG A 66 -8.30 1.17 -6.35
CA ARG A 66 -8.32 -0.28 -6.60
C ARG A 66 -8.28 -0.65 -8.06
N ILE A 67 -8.95 0.12 -8.91
CA ILE A 67 -8.92 -0.10 -10.37
C ILE A 67 -7.51 0.16 -10.90
N PHE A 68 -6.87 1.26 -10.48
CA PHE A 68 -5.50 1.56 -10.86
C PHE A 68 -4.52 0.52 -10.32
N GLU A 69 -4.64 0.14 -9.05
CA GLU A 69 -3.81 -0.91 -8.46
C GLU A 69 -3.90 -2.21 -9.28
N HIS A 70 -5.10 -2.63 -9.63
CA HIS A 70 -5.32 -3.84 -10.41
C HIS A 70 -4.62 -3.77 -11.78
N ARG A 71 -4.76 -2.65 -12.50
CA ARG A 71 -4.14 -2.45 -13.80
C ARG A 71 -2.62 -2.39 -13.74
N ILE A 72 -2.07 -1.67 -12.76
CA ILE A 72 -0.63 -1.55 -12.56
C ILE A 72 -0.03 -2.92 -12.23
N ARG A 73 -0.67 -3.71 -11.34
CA ARG A 73 -0.20 -5.05 -10.97
C ARG A 73 -0.13 -6.03 -12.15
N GLN A 74 -0.91 -5.81 -13.21
CA GLN A 74 -0.82 -6.62 -14.43
C GLN A 74 0.40 -6.30 -15.28
N GLN A 75 1.03 -5.14 -15.06
CA GLN A 75 2.15 -4.65 -15.87
C GLN A 75 3.50 -4.76 -15.14
N ILE A 76 3.49 -4.99 -13.84
CA ILE A 76 4.71 -5.06 -13.04
C ILE A 76 4.99 -6.49 -12.56
N GLU A 77 6.24 -6.89 -12.63
CA GLU A 77 6.71 -8.09 -11.95
C GLU A 77 7.25 -7.69 -10.58
N VAL A 78 6.71 -8.32 -9.54
CA VAL A 78 7.18 -8.13 -8.18
C VAL A 78 7.93 -9.40 -7.76
N GLY A 79 9.16 -9.23 -7.28
CA GLY A 79 10.02 -10.35 -6.89
C GLY A 79 9.36 -11.28 -5.86
N ASP A 80 9.62 -12.58 -5.97
CA ASP A 80 9.01 -13.62 -5.14
C ASP A 80 9.27 -13.46 -3.64
N MET A 81 10.32 -12.76 -3.27
CA MET A 81 10.68 -12.47 -1.88
C MET A 81 9.94 -11.24 -1.30
N GLN A 82 9.05 -10.63 -2.06
CA GLN A 82 8.15 -9.59 -1.55
C GLN A 82 6.95 -10.25 -0.88
N PHE A 83 6.79 -10.02 0.42
CA PHE A 83 5.69 -10.57 1.21
C PHE A 83 4.61 -9.51 1.53
N GLY A 84 5.02 -8.24 1.69
CA GLY A 84 4.09 -7.15 1.95
C GLY A 84 3.29 -6.76 0.71
N PHE A 85 1.99 -6.50 0.89
CA PHE A 85 1.04 -6.08 -0.16
C PHE A 85 0.89 -7.06 -1.33
N MET A 86 1.24 -8.32 -1.14
CA MET A 86 1.10 -9.38 -2.14
C MET A 86 -0.11 -10.27 -1.83
N LYS A 87 -0.92 -10.55 -2.87
CA LYS A 87 -2.07 -11.46 -2.74
C LYS A 87 -1.56 -12.87 -2.42
N GLY A 88 -2.11 -13.47 -1.36
CA GLY A 88 -1.77 -14.83 -0.95
C GLY A 88 -0.45 -14.96 -0.18
N LYS A 89 0.27 -13.85 0.06
CA LYS A 89 1.47 -13.83 0.91
C LYS A 89 1.24 -12.95 2.13
N GLY A 90 1.83 -13.32 3.26
CA GLY A 90 1.72 -12.56 4.50
C GLY A 90 3.00 -12.58 5.33
N THR A 91 2.95 -11.90 6.46
CA THR A 91 4.07 -11.88 7.43
C THR A 91 4.40 -13.26 7.96
N THR A 92 3.41 -14.14 8.06
CA THR A 92 3.60 -15.54 8.50
C THR A 92 4.51 -16.31 7.56
N ASP A 93 4.40 -16.09 6.23
CA ASP A 93 5.25 -16.76 5.24
C ASP A 93 6.68 -16.28 5.34
N ALA A 94 6.90 -14.98 5.55
CA ALA A 94 8.23 -14.41 5.78
C ALA A 94 8.87 -14.99 7.05
N ILE A 95 8.11 -15.07 8.15
CA ILE A 95 8.57 -15.64 9.43
C ILE A 95 8.90 -17.12 9.25
N PHE A 96 8.07 -17.86 8.53
CA PHE A 96 8.31 -19.28 8.23
C PHE A 96 9.62 -19.47 7.47
N THR A 97 9.84 -18.67 6.42
CA THR A 97 11.09 -18.72 5.63
C THR A 97 12.33 -18.49 6.52
N VAL A 98 12.30 -17.47 7.38
CA VAL A 98 13.38 -17.15 8.32
C VAL A 98 13.63 -18.32 9.28
N ARG A 99 12.57 -18.93 9.82
CA ARG A 99 12.67 -20.09 10.71
C ARG A 99 13.29 -21.30 10.00
N GLN A 100 12.86 -21.60 8.78
CA GLN A 100 13.44 -22.70 7.96
C GLN A 100 14.94 -22.49 7.70
N MET A 101 15.34 -21.26 7.41
CA MET A 101 16.76 -20.91 7.28
C MET A 101 17.52 -21.16 8.59
N GLN A 102 16.96 -20.72 9.72
CA GLN A 102 17.55 -20.92 11.04
C GLN A 102 17.76 -22.40 11.37
N GLU A 103 16.74 -23.22 11.15
CA GLU A 103 16.83 -24.67 11.39
C GLU A 103 17.86 -25.34 10.49
N THR A 104 17.86 -24.99 9.21
CA THR A 104 18.82 -25.53 8.25
C THR A 104 20.29 -25.25 8.66
N PHE A 105 20.57 -24.01 9.08
CA PHE A 105 21.90 -23.62 9.52
C PHE A 105 22.28 -24.25 10.85
N ARG A 106 21.32 -24.42 11.76
CA ARG A 106 21.50 -25.10 13.04
C ARG A 106 21.89 -26.57 12.83
N VAL A 107 21.16 -27.28 11.96
CA VAL A 107 21.47 -28.71 11.64
C VAL A 107 22.86 -28.85 11.03
N LYS A 108 23.27 -27.90 10.20
CA LYS A 108 24.60 -27.88 9.57
C LYS A 108 25.73 -27.41 10.50
N GLY A 109 25.41 -27.02 11.74
CA GLY A 109 26.39 -26.46 12.69
C GLY A 109 27.01 -25.15 12.25
N LYS A 110 26.31 -24.40 11.35
CA LYS A 110 26.79 -23.12 10.80
C LYS A 110 26.12 -21.95 11.51
N LYS A 111 26.86 -20.85 11.65
CA LYS A 111 26.31 -19.59 12.16
C LYS A 111 25.49 -18.89 11.06
N LEU A 112 24.35 -18.33 11.44
CA LEU A 112 23.50 -17.51 10.59
C LEU A 112 23.31 -16.14 11.25
N TYR A 113 23.53 -15.08 10.50
CA TYR A 113 23.35 -13.70 10.95
C TYR A 113 22.24 -13.06 10.14
N PHE A 114 21.35 -12.33 10.81
CA PHE A 114 20.30 -11.57 10.18
C PHE A 114 20.55 -10.07 10.38
N GLY A 115 20.37 -9.30 9.32
CA GLY A 115 20.31 -7.85 9.37
C GLY A 115 18.90 -7.42 9.05
N PHE A 116 18.30 -6.60 9.91
CA PHE A 116 16.98 -6.00 9.69
C PHE A 116 17.14 -4.52 9.41
N VAL A 117 16.55 -4.04 8.31
CA VAL A 117 16.54 -2.63 7.94
C VAL A 117 15.11 -2.14 8.00
N ASP A 118 14.87 -1.13 8.83
CA ASP A 118 13.58 -0.44 8.93
C ASP A 118 13.71 0.97 8.35
N LEU A 119 12.88 1.29 7.36
CA LEU A 119 12.92 2.58 6.69
C LEU A 119 11.94 3.54 7.36
N GLU A 120 12.48 4.55 8.04
CA GLU A 120 11.67 5.59 8.67
C GLU A 120 10.89 6.40 7.63
N LYS A 121 9.55 6.44 7.78
CA LYS A 121 8.65 7.21 6.91
C LYS A 121 8.87 6.92 5.40
N ALA A 122 9.03 5.65 5.06
CA ALA A 122 9.38 5.23 3.70
C ALA A 122 8.45 5.84 2.64
N PHE A 123 7.14 5.81 2.86
CA PHE A 123 6.16 6.36 1.90
C PHE A 123 6.21 7.89 1.77
N ASP A 124 6.52 8.59 2.86
CA ASP A 124 6.60 10.06 2.85
C ASP A 124 7.90 10.56 2.21
N ARG A 125 8.92 9.70 2.16
CA ARG A 125 10.25 10.04 1.63
C ARG A 125 10.44 9.73 0.15
N VAL A 126 9.53 9.01 -0.49
CA VAL A 126 9.62 8.77 -1.94
C VAL A 126 9.27 10.05 -2.70
N PRO A 127 10.19 10.62 -3.51
CA PRO A 127 9.90 11.81 -4.29
C PRO A 127 8.79 11.54 -5.31
N ARG A 128 7.85 12.46 -5.44
CA ARG A 128 6.72 12.32 -6.38
C ARG A 128 7.17 12.18 -7.83
N GLU A 129 8.30 12.79 -8.17
CA GLU A 129 8.91 12.70 -9.51
C GLU A 129 9.37 11.28 -9.83
N VAL A 130 9.91 10.56 -8.85
CA VAL A 130 10.30 9.16 -9.01
C VAL A 130 9.07 8.28 -9.27
N ILE A 131 7.96 8.55 -8.57
CA ILE A 131 6.70 7.84 -8.82
C ILE A 131 6.20 8.12 -10.23
N ARG A 132 6.18 9.38 -10.66
CA ARG A 132 5.79 9.77 -12.03
C ARG A 132 6.68 9.10 -13.07
N TRP A 133 8.00 9.16 -12.88
CA TRP A 133 8.95 8.50 -13.78
C TRP A 133 8.70 7.00 -13.87
N ALA A 134 8.49 6.32 -12.75
CA ALA A 134 8.19 4.88 -12.73
C ALA A 134 6.89 4.57 -13.49
N MET A 135 5.84 5.38 -13.29
CA MET A 135 4.56 5.23 -13.98
C MET A 135 4.65 5.46 -15.49
N HIS A 136 5.57 6.32 -15.95
CA HIS A 136 5.82 6.51 -17.38
C HIS A 136 6.63 5.39 -18.03
N LYS A 137 7.24 4.52 -17.25
CA LYS A 137 8.02 3.37 -17.73
C LYS A 137 7.18 2.10 -17.87
N LEU A 138 5.99 2.09 -17.27
CA LEU A 138 4.99 1.04 -17.44
C LEU A 138 4.24 1.20 -18.75
#